data_c499b761079b312079bd6feedd9f0701
#
_entry.id   c499b761079b312079bd6feedd9f0701
#
_cell.length_a   1.000
_cell.length_b   1.000
_cell.length_c   1.000
_cell.angle_alpha   90.00
_cell.angle_beta   90.00
_cell.angle_gamma   90.00
#
_symmetry.space_group_name_H-M   'P 1'
#
loop_
_entity.id
_entity.type
_entity.pdbx_description
1 polymer ?
#
loop_
_entity_poly.entity_id
_entity_poly.type
_entity_poly.pdbx_seq_one_letter_code
_entity_poly.pdbx_strand_id
1 'polypeptide(L)'
;MLSLIQRVTQASVSVDQQVVGNIGLGLLVLVAVEPGDGEPQYQRMAERLLGYRIFADEAGKMNRSLADTGGGLLLVSQFTLAADTRSGMRPSFTTAAPPAEAEHGYNRLVEICRQRHGPGVETGRFGAH
;
A
#
# COMPACT_ATOMS: atom_id res chain seq x y z
N MET A 1 2.32 -9.69 5.64
CA MET A 1 2.26 -8.36 5.00
C MET A 1 1.19 -7.52 5.68
N LEU A 2 1.53 -6.29 6.03
CA LEU A 2 0.60 -5.36 6.68
C LEU A 2 0.32 -4.18 5.78
N SER A 3 -0.91 -3.66 5.84
CA SER A 3 -1.25 -2.44 5.13
C SER A 3 -2.12 -1.54 5.99
N LEU A 4 -1.93 -0.25 5.84
CA LEU A 4 -2.80 0.77 6.39
C LEU A 4 -3.42 1.52 5.21
N ILE A 5 -4.75 1.45 5.10
CA ILE A 5 -5.49 1.92 3.94
C ILE A 5 -6.26 3.19 4.31
N GLN A 6 -6.14 4.21 3.48
CA GLN A 6 -6.86 5.47 3.67
C GLN A 6 -7.50 5.90 2.36
N ARG A 7 -8.80 6.20 2.41
CA ARG A 7 -9.49 6.82 1.26
C ARG A 7 -9.07 8.28 1.18
N VAL A 8 -8.78 8.73 -0.02
CA VAL A 8 -8.34 10.11 -0.26
C VAL A 8 -9.04 10.69 -1.47
N THR A 9 -9.21 12.00 -1.49
CA THR A 9 -9.63 12.73 -2.69
C THR A 9 -8.43 13.07 -3.56
N GLN A 10 -7.27 13.16 -2.94
CA GLN A 10 -5.98 13.30 -3.62
C GLN A 10 -4.88 12.93 -2.63
N ALA A 11 -3.77 12.45 -3.13
CA ALA A 11 -2.59 12.19 -2.33
C ALA A 11 -1.35 12.26 -3.22
N SER A 12 -0.22 12.66 -2.64
CA SER A 12 1.04 12.68 -3.36
C SER A 12 2.18 12.33 -2.42
N VAL A 13 3.27 11.85 -3.01
CA VAL A 13 4.54 11.60 -2.31
C VAL A 13 5.61 12.44 -2.99
N SER A 14 6.34 13.19 -2.19
CA SER A 14 7.46 14.00 -2.67
C SER A 14 8.76 13.50 -2.05
N VAL A 15 9.82 13.50 -2.85
CA VAL A 15 11.18 13.17 -2.41
C VAL A 15 12.07 14.30 -2.92
N ASP A 16 12.83 14.92 -2.02
CA ASP A 16 13.71 16.05 -2.35
C ASP A 16 12.96 17.16 -3.11
N GLN A 17 11.76 17.48 -2.65
CA GLN A 17 10.87 18.51 -3.19
C GLN A 17 10.32 18.21 -4.59
N GLN A 18 10.50 16.96 -5.06
CA GLN A 18 9.91 16.52 -6.32
C GLN A 18 8.80 15.50 -6.06
N VAL A 19 7.67 15.70 -6.71
CA VAL A 19 6.57 14.75 -6.64
C VAL A 19 6.95 13.51 -7.44
N VAL A 20 7.03 12.36 -6.76
CA VAL A 20 7.38 11.08 -7.40
C VAL A 20 6.15 10.20 -7.63
N GLY A 21 5.03 10.51 -6.99
CA GLY A 21 3.77 9.82 -7.21
C GLY A 21 2.62 10.69 -6.77
N ASN A 22 1.52 10.66 -7.51
CA ASN A 22 0.31 11.36 -7.10
C ASN A 22 -0.92 10.65 -7.65
N ILE A 23 -2.02 10.77 -6.92
CA ILE A 23 -3.33 10.27 -7.33
C ILE A 23 -4.41 11.30 -6.99
N GLY A 24 -5.53 11.23 -7.71
CA GLY A 24 -6.76 11.91 -7.31
C GLY A 24 -7.55 11.04 -6.36
N LEU A 25 -8.85 10.91 -6.58
CA LEU A 25 -9.71 10.06 -5.76
C LEU A 25 -9.25 8.61 -5.78
N GLY A 26 -9.06 8.02 -4.60
CA GLY A 26 -8.62 6.64 -4.51
C GLY A 26 -8.14 6.26 -3.11
N LEU A 27 -7.12 5.42 -3.07
CA LEU A 27 -6.54 4.91 -1.83
C LEU A 27 -5.06 5.27 -1.70
N LEU A 28 -4.70 5.78 -0.53
CA LEU A 28 -3.32 5.85 -0.07
C LEU A 28 -3.10 4.62 0.82
N VAL A 29 -2.08 3.82 0.51
CA VAL A 29 -1.81 2.59 1.24
C VAL A 29 -0.36 2.56 1.69
N LEU A 30 -0.16 2.46 2.99
CA LEU A 30 1.16 2.22 3.58
C LEU A 30 1.32 0.71 3.72
N VAL A 31 2.42 0.18 3.22
CA VAL A 31 2.65 -1.28 3.14
C VAL A 31 3.94 -1.64 3.86
N ALA A 32 3.87 -2.68 4.68
CA ALA A 32 5.04 -3.26 5.32
C ALA A 32 5.13 -4.75 4.97
N VAL A 33 6.30 -5.19 4.52
CA VAL A 33 6.58 -6.60 4.25
C VAL A 33 7.10 -7.23 5.52
N GLU A 34 6.55 -8.38 5.88
CA GLU A 34 6.95 -9.14 7.06
C GLU A 34 7.87 -10.29 6.67
N PRO A 35 8.74 -10.76 7.59
CA PRO A 35 9.56 -11.94 7.32
C PRO A 35 8.69 -13.13 6.92
N GLY A 36 9.10 -13.85 5.89
CA GLY A 36 8.37 -15.01 5.41
C GLY A 36 7.26 -14.72 4.42
N ASP A 37 6.98 -13.46 4.12
CA ASP A 37 6.03 -13.12 3.06
C ASP A 37 6.57 -13.59 1.70
N GLY A 38 5.67 -14.10 0.88
CA GLY A 38 6.00 -14.55 -0.46
C GLY A 38 4.88 -14.25 -1.43
N GLU A 39 4.93 -14.85 -2.58
CA GLU A 39 3.98 -14.60 -3.67
C GLU A 39 2.51 -14.74 -3.23
N PRO A 40 2.11 -15.77 -2.45
CA PRO A 40 0.72 -15.87 -1.99
C PRO A 40 0.25 -14.64 -1.20
N GLN A 41 1.11 -14.09 -0.34
CA GLN A 41 0.79 -12.90 0.45
C GLN A 41 0.66 -11.67 -0.43
N TYR A 42 1.54 -11.51 -1.41
CA TYR A 42 1.49 -10.37 -2.35
C TYR A 42 0.23 -10.40 -3.20
N GLN A 43 -0.13 -11.58 -3.73
CA GLN A 43 -1.36 -11.75 -4.52
C GLN A 43 -2.60 -11.46 -3.69
N ARG A 44 -2.64 -11.96 -2.46
CA ARG A 44 -3.78 -11.72 -1.56
C ARG A 44 -3.92 -10.25 -1.21
N MET A 45 -2.81 -9.58 -0.92
CA MET A 45 -2.85 -8.16 -0.60
C MET A 45 -3.38 -7.34 -1.78
N ALA A 46 -2.90 -7.61 -3.00
CA ALA A 46 -3.38 -6.94 -4.19
C ALA A 46 -4.89 -7.14 -4.38
N GLU A 47 -5.35 -8.38 -4.24
CA GLU A 47 -6.77 -8.73 -4.35
C GLU A 47 -7.61 -7.94 -3.36
N ARG A 48 -7.15 -7.85 -2.10
CA ARG A 48 -7.86 -7.12 -1.06
C ARG A 48 -7.88 -5.62 -1.33
N LEU A 49 -6.73 -5.02 -1.69
CA LEU A 49 -6.67 -3.58 -1.96
C LEU A 49 -7.60 -3.17 -3.09
N LEU A 50 -7.70 -3.98 -4.12
CA LEU A 50 -8.55 -3.68 -5.28
C LEU A 50 -10.01 -4.06 -5.06
N GLY A 51 -10.29 -4.98 -4.14
CA GLY A 51 -11.61 -5.55 -3.94
C GLY A 51 -12.38 -5.10 -2.71
N TYR A 52 -11.74 -4.44 -1.75
CA TYR A 52 -12.46 -3.94 -0.57
C TYR A 52 -13.53 -2.93 -0.98
N ARG A 53 -14.75 -3.12 -0.47
CA ARG A 53 -15.90 -2.27 -0.78
C ARG A 53 -15.95 -1.09 0.18
N ILE A 54 -15.03 -0.16 0.03
CA ILE A 54 -14.86 0.98 0.92
C ILE A 54 -15.16 2.32 0.26
N PHE A 55 -15.78 2.30 -0.92
CA PHE A 55 -16.28 3.50 -1.59
C PHE A 55 -17.80 3.46 -1.61
N ALA A 56 -18.42 4.63 -1.43
CA ALA A 56 -19.85 4.74 -1.43
C ALA A 56 -20.43 4.50 -2.83
N ASP A 57 -21.56 3.78 -2.89
CA ASP A 57 -22.36 3.65 -4.09
C ASP A 57 -23.36 4.84 -4.19
N GLU A 58 -24.22 4.80 -5.19
CA GLU A 58 -25.23 5.85 -5.42
C GLU A 58 -26.20 6.01 -4.25
N ALA A 59 -26.41 4.94 -3.47
CA ALA A 59 -27.27 4.96 -2.29
C ALA A 59 -26.53 5.36 -1.01
N GLY A 60 -25.22 5.68 -1.10
CA GLY A 60 -24.40 6.06 0.04
C GLY A 60 -23.86 4.88 0.85
N LYS A 61 -24.07 3.65 0.38
CA LYS A 61 -23.56 2.44 1.05
C LYS A 61 -22.16 2.09 0.55
N MET A 62 -21.33 1.54 1.43
CA MET A 62 -19.93 1.15 1.10
C MET A 62 -19.92 -0.16 0.30
N ASN A 63 -20.34 -0.09 -0.95
CA ASN A 63 -20.48 -1.26 -1.82
C ASN A 63 -19.54 -1.27 -3.01
N ARG A 64 -18.75 -0.21 -3.21
CA ARG A 64 -17.86 -0.13 -4.38
C ARG A 64 -16.40 -0.31 -3.95
N SER A 65 -15.67 -1.05 -4.75
CA SER A 65 -14.23 -1.26 -4.58
C SER A 65 -13.43 -0.27 -5.43
N LEU A 66 -12.11 -0.26 -5.27
CA LEU A 66 -11.23 0.52 -6.13
C LEU A 66 -11.33 0.06 -7.59
N ALA A 67 -11.44 -1.26 -7.80
CA ALA A 67 -11.64 -1.80 -9.14
C ALA A 67 -12.93 -1.30 -9.78
N ASP A 68 -14.00 -1.16 -8.99
CA ASP A 68 -15.29 -0.64 -9.48
C ASP A 68 -15.22 0.83 -9.84
N THR A 69 -14.55 1.63 -9.04
CA THR A 69 -14.48 3.09 -9.24
C THR A 69 -13.44 3.51 -10.27
N GLY A 70 -12.43 2.65 -10.50
CA GLY A 70 -11.30 3.02 -11.34
C GLY A 70 -10.39 4.09 -10.73
N GLY A 71 -10.46 4.28 -9.40
CA GLY A 71 -9.68 5.30 -8.71
C GLY A 71 -8.20 5.01 -8.67
N GLY A 72 -7.43 5.98 -8.16
CA GLY A 72 -5.97 5.85 -8.04
C GLY A 72 -5.56 5.00 -6.84
N LEU A 73 -4.39 4.41 -6.92
CA LEU A 73 -3.79 3.63 -5.84
C LEU A 73 -2.36 4.12 -5.65
N LEU A 74 -2.08 4.72 -4.48
CA LEU A 74 -0.74 5.19 -4.14
C LEU A 74 -0.19 4.27 -3.06
N LEU A 75 0.82 3.48 -3.41
CA LEU A 75 1.46 2.51 -2.53
C LEU A 75 2.78 3.08 -2.01
N VAL A 76 2.91 3.12 -0.70
CA VAL A 76 4.11 3.63 -0.02
C VAL A 76 4.65 2.57 0.92
N SER A 77 5.93 2.26 0.80
CA SER A 77 6.58 1.32 1.71
C SER A 77 6.79 1.99 3.07
N GLN A 78 6.47 1.26 4.16
CA GLN A 78 6.56 1.80 5.50
C GLN A 78 7.03 0.73 6.49
N PHE A 79 8.24 0.90 7.00
CA PHE A 79 8.82 -0.03 7.97
C PHE A 79 8.16 0.03 9.34
N THR A 80 7.68 1.21 9.75
CA THR A 80 7.13 1.39 11.09
C THR A 80 5.86 0.60 11.35
N LEU A 81 5.13 0.19 10.31
CA LEU A 81 3.94 -0.64 10.46
C LEU A 81 4.26 -2.02 11.04
N ALA A 82 5.46 -2.54 10.80
CA ALA A 82 5.90 -3.84 11.29
C ALA A 82 6.73 -3.75 12.57
N ALA A 83 6.82 -2.57 13.18
CA ALA A 83 7.57 -2.37 14.42
C ALA A 83 6.91 -3.14 15.58
N ASP A 84 7.74 -3.85 16.34
CA ASP A 84 7.28 -4.60 17.51
C ASP A 84 7.34 -3.72 18.75
N THR A 85 6.19 -3.45 19.36
CA THR A 85 6.09 -2.63 20.58
C THR A 85 5.83 -3.48 21.82
N ARG A 86 5.76 -4.80 21.70
CA ARG A 86 5.40 -5.69 22.81
C ARG A 86 6.48 -5.82 23.88
N SER A 87 7.72 -5.60 23.52
CA SER A 87 8.86 -5.81 24.42
C SER A 87 9.36 -4.54 25.11
N GLY A 88 8.58 -3.45 25.09
CA GLY A 88 8.97 -2.23 25.79
C GLY A 88 8.30 -0.98 25.24
N MET A 89 8.81 0.16 25.68
CA MET A 89 8.30 1.46 25.27
C MET A 89 8.84 1.93 23.92
N ARG A 90 9.82 1.24 23.37
CA ARG A 90 10.43 1.60 22.09
C ARG A 90 10.01 0.61 21.01
N PRO A 91 9.60 1.09 19.83
CA PRO A 91 9.32 0.20 18.70
C PRO A 91 10.59 -0.60 18.34
N SER A 92 10.38 -1.85 17.99
CA SER A 92 11.43 -2.71 17.47
C SER A 92 11.09 -3.09 16.04
N PHE A 93 12.09 -3.17 15.16
CA PHE A 93 11.91 -3.57 13.77
C PHE A 93 12.20 -5.05 13.54
N THR A 94 12.23 -5.87 14.62
CA THR A 94 12.49 -7.30 14.50
C THR A 94 11.40 -8.05 13.73
N THR A 95 10.20 -7.49 13.63
CA THR A 95 9.09 -8.07 12.87
C THR A 95 9.06 -7.61 11.42
N ALA A 96 9.91 -6.65 11.04
CA ALA A 96 10.03 -6.21 9.66
C ALA A 96 10.96 -7.14 8.87
N ALA A 97 10.66 -7.35 7.59
CA ALA A 97 11.56 -8.10 6.72
C ALA A 97 12.87 -7.32 6.52
N PRO A 98 14.00 -8.03 6.28
CA PRO A 98 15.22 -7.36 5.88
C PRO A 98 15.01 -6.46 4.66
N PRO A 99 15.79 -5.37 4.52
CA PRO A 99 15.55 -4.39 3.45
C PRO A 99 15.43 -4.98 2.04
N ALA A 100 16.27 -5.95 1.69
CA ALA A 100 16.23 -6.57 0.37
C ALA A 100 14.92 -7.35 0.13
N GLU A 101 14.47 -8.09 1.14
CA GLU A 101 13.19 -8.81 1.06
C GLU A 101 12.01 -7.86 1.04
N ALA A 102 12.07 -6.78 1.83
CA ALA A 102 11.02 -5.78 1.89
C ALA A 102 10.88 -5.07 0.54
N GLU A 103 11.99 -4.71 -0.08
CA GLU A 103 11.97 -4.07 -1.41
C GLU A 103 11.40 -5.01 -2.47
N HIS A 104 11.83 -6.28 -2.47
CA HIS A 104 11.32 -7.28 -3.40
C HIS A 104 9.80 -7.46 -3.26
N GLY A 105 9.31 -7.63 -2.02
CA GLY A 105 7.89 -7.82 -1.76
C GLY A 105 7.06 -6.60 -2.14
N TYR A 106 7.54 -5.42 -1.80
CA TYR A 106 6.89 -4.17 -2.16
C TYR A 106 6.80 -4.01 -3.68
N ASN A 107 7.92 -4.20 -4.38
CA ASN A 107 7.94 -4.07 -5.84
C ASN A 107 7.05 -5.10 -6.52
N ARG A 108 7.00 -6.32 -5.98
CA ARG A 108 6.13 -7.36 -6.52
C ARG A 108 4.66 -7.01 -6.35
N LEU A 109 4.28 -6.48 -5.18
CA LEU A 109 2.92 -6.01 -4.93
C LEU A 109 2.52 -4.91 -5.92
N VAL A 110 3.40 -3.93 -6.14
CA VAL A 110 3.18 -2.85 -7.10
C VAL A 110 2.94 -3.41 -8.50
N GLU A 111 3.77 -4.36 -8.92
CA GLU A 111 3.65 -5.00 -10.23
C GLU A 111 2.31 -5.72 -10.39
N ILE A 112 1.90 -6.47 -9.37
CA ILE A 112 0.62 -7.19 -9.41
C ILE A 112 -0.54 -6.20 -9.51
N CYS A 113 -0.51 -5.13 -8.70
CA CYS A 113 -1.55 -4.11 -8.74
C CYS A 113 -1.63 -3.43 -10.11
N ARG A 114 -0.49 -3.13 -10.72
CA ARG A 114 -0.45 -2.55 -12.06
C ARG A 114 -1.02 -3.47 -13.12
N GLN A 115 -0.75 -4.76 -13.02
CA GLN A 115 -1.28 -5.76 -13.95
C GLN A 115 -2.81 -5.88 -13.83
N ARG A 116 -3.34 -5.81 -12.61
CA ARG A 116 -4.77 -6.00 -12.36
C ARG A 116 -5.60 -4.75 -12.51
N HIS A 117 -5.06 -3.60 -12.11
CA HIS A 117 -5.80 -2.34 -12.05
C HIS A 117 -5.50 -1.43 -13.24
N GLY A 118 -4.33 -1.56 -13.84
CA GLY A 118 -3.91 -0.73 -14.97
C GLY A 118 -3.31 0.60 -14.54
N PRO A 119 -3.48 1.66 -15.35
CA PRO A 119 -2.93 2.98 -15.02
C PRO A 119 -3.58 3.55 -13.76
N GLY A 120 -2.84 4.43 -13.08
CA GLY A 120 -3.30 5.01 -11.82
C GLY A 120 -2.72 4.34 -10.59
N VAL A 121 -1.85 3.35 -10.73
CA VAL A 121 -1.08 2.79 -9.62
C VAL A 121 0.23 3.55 -9.54
N GLU A 122 0.37 4.32 -8.47
CA GLU A 122 1.53 5.18 -8.23
C GLU A 122 2.28 4.75 -6.98
N THR A 123 3.53 5.15 -6.88
CA THR A 123 4.40 4.76 -5.77
C THR A 123 5.22 5.93 -5.26
N GLY A 124 5.70 5.81 -4.01
CA GLY A 124 6.82 6.56 -3.52
C GLY A 124 8.13 5.88 -3.93
N ARG A 125 9.24 6.29 -3.32
CA ARG A 125 10.53 5.62 -3.49
C ARG A 125 10.81 4.77 -2.27
N PHE A 126 11.21 3.52 -2.49
CA PHE A 126 11.57 2.62 -1.40
C PHE A 126 12.77 3.17 -0.65
N GLY A 127 12.66 3.20 0.70
CA GLY A 127 13.74 3.68 1.57
C GLY A 127 13.87 5.19 1.69
N ALA A 128 13.06 5.98 0.96
CA ALA A 128 13.04 7.44 1.08
C ALA A 128 12.14 7.87 2.25
N HIS A 129 12.47 9.03 2.84
CA HIS A 129 11.71 9.60 3.96
C HIS A 129 10.90 10.81 3.56
#